data_d768168b2e2b23cd60cf2c64248a7a0d
#
_entry.id   d768168b2e2b23cd60cf2c64248a7a0d
#
_cell.length_a   1.000
_cell.length_b   1.000
_cell.length_c   1.000
_cell.angle_alpha   90.00
_cell.angle_beta   90.00
_cell.angle_gamma   90.00
#
_symmetry.space_group_name_H-M   'P 1'
#
loop_
_entity.id
_entity.type
_entity.pdbx_description
1 polymer ?
#
loop_
_entity_poly.entity_id
_entity_poly.type
_entity_poly.pdbx_seq_one_letter_code
_entity_poly.pdbx_strand_id
1 'polypeptide(L)' 'TEICPPEEVLERALARARAMAENAPASLAATKALLAAVPGMGLHEALRYATEVNVLSRTSDDLREGVSAFLEKREPAWRT' A
#
# COMPACT_ATOMS: atom_id res chain seq x y z
N THR A 1 -11.16 -0.94 -10.79
CA THR A 1 -11.17 -1.03 -12.25
C THR A 1 -12.15 -0.02 -12.83
N GLU A 2 -11.74 0.64 -13.86
CA GLU A 2 -12.47 1.77 -14.44
C GLU A 2 -12.50 1.64 -15.96
N ILE A 3 -13.64 1.96 -16.54
CA ILE A 3 -13.80 2.03 -18.01
C ILE A 3 -13.87 3.50 -18.39
N CYS A 4 -13.07 3.90 -19.36
CA CYS A 4 -13.03 5.28 -19.85
C CYS A 4 -12.73 5.32 -21.35
N PRO A 5 -12.96 6.47 -22.02
CA PRO A 5 -12.57 6.64 -23.41
C PRO A 5 -11.07 6.40 -23.63
N PRO A 6 -10.66 5.84 -24.78
CA PRO A 6 -9.24 5.53 -25.04
C PRO A 6 -8.28 6.70 -24.85
N GLU A 7 -8.68 7.91 -25.18
CA GLU A 7 -7.88 9.13 -25.05
C GLU A 7 -7.62 9.55 -23.61
N GLU A 8 -8.41 9.03 -22.65
CA GLU A 8 -8.28 9.35 -21.22
C GLU A 8 -7.53 8.29 -20.43
N VAL A 9 -7.21 7.14 -21.01
CA VAL A 9 -6.64 5.98 -20.30
C VAL A 9 -5.34 6.34 -19.59
N LEU A 10 -4.41 6.97 -20.30
CA LEU A 10 -3.11 7.33 -19.73
C LEU A 10 -3.25 8.31 -18.56
N GLU A 11 -4.04 9.35 -18.73
CA GLU A 11 -4.26 10.37 -17.71
C GLU A 11 -4.86 9.76 -16.45
N ARG A 12 -5.90 8.94 -16.60
CA ARG A 12 -6.56 8.28 -15.48
C ARG A 12 -5.66 7.26 -14.79
N ALA A 13 -4.88 6.50 -15.55
CA ALA A 13 -3.91 5.57 -15.00
C ALA A 13 -2.85 6.28 -14.15
N LEU A 14 -2.32 7.39 -14.66
CA LEU A 14 -1.34 8.21 -13.92
C LEU A 14 -1.94 8.83 -12.66
N ALA A 15 -3.18 9.28 -12.71
CA ALA A 15 -3.86 9.84 -11.54
C ALA A 15 -4.01 8.78 -10.44
N ARG A 16 -4.39 7.55 -10.79
CA ARG A 16 -4.46 6.45 -9.84
C ARG A 16 -3.10 6.06 -9.28
N ALA A 17 -2.08 5.99 -10.14
CA ALA A 17 -0.73 5.70 -9.71
C ALA A 17 -0.20 6.74 -8.72
N ARG A 18 -0.46 8.01 -8.95
CA ARG A 18 -0.09 9.10 -8.03
C ARG A 18 -0.81 8.97 -6.69
N ALA A 19 -2.11 8.67 -6.71
CA ALA A 19 -2.86 8.44 -5.48
C ALA A 19 -2.32 7.26 -4.67
N MET A 20 -1.92 6.17 -5.34
CA MET A 20 -1.26 5.05 -4.68
C MET A 20 0.09 5.46 -4.07
N ALA A 21 0.86 6.27 -4.79
CA ALA A 21 2.18 6.71 -4.35
C ALA A 21 2.15 7.64 -3.11
N GLU A 22 0.98 8.15 -2.74
CA GLU A 22 0.80 8.89 -1.49
C GLU A 22 0.85 8.01 -0.24
N ASN A 23 0.74 6.70 -0.41
CA ASN A 23 0.82 5.74 0.69
C ASN A 23 2.27 5.37 1.01
N ALA A 24 2.49 4.83 2.20
CA ALA A 24 3.81 4.40 2.65
C ALA A 24 4.41 3.35 1.71
N PRO A 25 5.64 3.55 1.21
CA PRO A 25 6.27 2.63 0.25
C PRO A 25 6.36 1.18 0.73
N ALA A 26 6.72 0.96 1.98
CA ALA A 26 6.80 -0.38 2.56
C ALA A 26 5.43 -1.07 2.59
N SER A 27 4.36 -0.33 2.88
CA SER A 27 3.00 -0.86 2.87
C SER A 27 2.55 -1.25 1.46
N LEU A 28 2.88 -0.44 0.46
CA LEU A 28 2.60 -0.77 -0.94
C LEU A 28 3.31 -2.05 -1.37
N ALA A 29 4.58 -2.18 -1.05
CA ALA A 29 5.37 -3.37 -1.37
C ALA A 29 4.82 -4.62 -0.69
N ALA A 30 4.49 -4.54 0.60
CA ALA A 30 3.92 -5.65 1.36
C ALA A 30 2.54 -6.06 0.83
N THR A 31 1.68 -5.09 0.51
CA THR A 31 0.35 -5.35 -0.06
C THR A 31 0.45 -6.02 -1.42
N LYS A 32 1.35 -5.56 -2.27
CA LYS A 32 1.57 -6.17 -3.60
C LYS A 32 2.07 -7.61 -3.48
N ALA A 33 2.97 -7.88 -2.55
CA ALA A 33 3.46 -9.23 -2.27
C ALA A 33 2.35 -10.15 -1.76
N LEU A 34 1.49 -9.65 -0.86
CA LEU A 34 0.32 -10.39 -0.37
C LEU A 34 -0.65 -10.74 -1.50
N LEU A 35 -0.97 -9.78 -2.35
CA LEU A 35 -1.87 -9.99 -3.49
C LEU A 35 -1.34 -11.02 -4.47
N ALA A 36 -0.03 -11.14 -4.62
CA ALA A 36 0.61 -12.14 -5.46
C ALA A 36 0.61 -13.54 -4.82
N ALA A 37 0.75 -13.62 -3.49
CA ALA A 37 0.90 -14.89 -2.77
C ALA A 37 -0.43 -15.54 -2.36
N VAL A 38 -1.39 -14.73 -1.90
CA VAL A 38 -2.65 -15.20 -1.31
C VAL A 38 -3.50 -16.08 -2.24
N PRO A 39 -3.63 -15.80 -3.55
CA PRO A 39 -4.45 -16.65 -4.43
C PRO A 39 -4.02 -18.12 -4.50
N GLY A 40 -2.76 -18.43 -4.19
CA GLY A 40 -2.25 -19.80 -4.14
C GLY A 40 -2.40 -20.50 -2.80
N MET A 41 -3.02 -19.85 -1.81
CA MET A 41 -3.13 -20.33 -0.44
C MET A 41 -4.57 -20.68 -0.07
N GLY A 42 -4.73 -21.64 0.86
CA GLY A 42 -6.02 -21.82 1.54
C GLY A 42 -6.31 -20.64 2.47
N LEU A 43 -7.58 -20.45 2.81
CA LEU A 43 -8.00 -19.30 3.65
C LEU A 43 -7.22 -19.21 4.97
N HIS A 44 -7.05 -20.32 5.67
CA HIS A 44 -6.38 -20.36 6.96
C HIS A 44 -4.91 -19.94 6.85
N GLU A 45 -4.22 -20.48 5.84
CA GLU A 45 -2.84 -20.13 5.53
C GLU A 45 -2.69 -18.66 5.13
N ALA A 46 -3.60 -18.17 4.28
CA ALA A 46 -3.61 -16.78 3.85
C ALA A 46 -3.78 -15.81 5.02
N LEU A 47 -4.69 -16.10 5.94
CA LEU A 47 -4.91 -15.28 7.13
C LEU A 47 -3.69 -15.28 8.06
N ARG A 48 -3.04 -16.43 8.24
CA ARG A 48 -1.81 -16.51 9.03
C ARG A 48 -0.70 -15.67 8.40
N TYR A 49 -0.49 -15.82 7.11
CA TYR A 49 0.53 -15.05 6.38
C TYR A 49 0.27 -13.54 6.47
N ALA A 50 -0.97 -13.12 6.24
CA ALA A 50 -1.35 -11.71 6.34
C ALA A 50 -1.13 -11.15 7.75
N THR A 51 -1.42 -11.94 8.79
CA THR A 51 -1.17 -11.56 10.18
C THR A 51 0.32 -11.37 10.46
N GLU A 52 1.17 -12.28 9.99
CA GLU A 52 2.62 -12.16 10.14
C GLU A 52 3.18 -10.92 9.44
N VAL A 53 2.73 -10.65 8.21
CA VAL A 53 3.12 -9.44 7.47
C VAL A 53 2.66 -8.17 8.22
N ASN A 54 1.45 -8.17 8.78
CA ASN A 54 0.95 -7.04 9.57
C ASN A 54 1.79 -6.79 10.82
N VAL A 55 2.15 -7.84 11.55
CA VAL A 55 3.00 -7.73 12.75
C VAL A 55 4.37 -7.16 12.39
N LEU A 56 4.99 -7.65 11.31
CA LEU A 56 6.29 -7.14 10.84
C LEU A 56 6.20 -5.67 10.42
N SER A 57 5.11 -5.26 9.77
CA SER A 57 4.92 -3.87 9.34
C SER A 57 4.90 -2.88 10.50
N ARG A 58 4.51 -3.33 11.69
CA ARG A 58 4.47 -2.49 12.90
C ARG A 58 5.85 -2.07 13.40
N THR A 59 6.90 -2.74 12.97
CA THR A 59 8.28 -2.38 13.31
C THR A 59 8.96 -1.57 12.21
N SER A 60 8.25 -1.26 11.12
CA SER A 60 8.81 -0.52 9.99
C SER A 60 9.05 0.96 10.32
N ASP A 61 10.05 1.53 9.68
CA ASP A 61 10.33 2.96 9.76
C ASP A 61 9.19 3.78 9.17
N ASP A 62 8.54 3.27 8.11
CA ASP A 62 7.39 3.92 7.51
C ASP A 62 6.22 4.05 8.48
N LEU A 63 5.93 3.01 9.28
CA LEU A 63 4.88 3.13 10.30
C LEU A 63 5.25 4.17 11.36
N ARG A 64 6.49 4.15 11.79
CA ARG A 64 6.98 5.13 12.78
C ARG A 64 6.85 6.54 12.26
N GLU A 65 7.29 6.79 11.03
CA GLU A 65 7.12 8.07 10.35
C GLU A 65 5.65 8.45 10.19
N GLY A 66 4.81 7.52 9.75
CA GLY A 66 3.38 7.77 9.56
C GLY A 66 2.67 8.17 10.86
N VAL A 67 2.98 7.48 11.97
CA VAL A 67 2.42 7.80 13.28
C VAL A 67 2.92 9.18 13.76
N SER A 68 4.21 9.45 13.64
CA SER A 68 4.78 10.75 14.00
C SER A 68 4.14 11.88 13.20
N ALA A 69 4.05 11.73 11.90
CA ALA A 69 3.44 12.71 11.01
C ALA A 69 1.97 12.98 11.39
N PHE A 70 1.21 11.92 11.69
CA PHE A 70 -0.17 12.05 12.12
C PHE A 70 -0.30 12.83 13.43
N LEU A 71 0.51 12.50 14.43
CA LEU A 71 0.47 13.17 15.74
C LEU A 71 0.92 14.62 15.64
N GLU A 72 1.90 14.90 14.80
CA GLU A 72 2.45 16.25 14.59
C GLU A 72 1.64 17.07 13.57
N LYS A 73 0.61 16.48 12.97
CA LYS A 73 -0.25 17.11 11.95
C LYS A 73 0.55 17.67 10.77
N ARG A 74 1.50 16.88 10.28
CA ARG A 74 2.33 17.18 9.11
C ARG A 74 2.23 16.07 8.08
N GLU A 75 2.68 16.36 6.87
CA GLU A 75 2.81 15.33 5.84
C GLU A 75 3.97 14.38 6.17
N PRO A 76 3.79 13.08 5.93
CA PRO A 76 4.89 12.13 6.08
C PRO A 76 5.98 12.35 5.03
N ALA A 77 7.23 12.01 5.39
CA ALA A 77 8.39 12.30 4.56
C ALA A 77 8.35 11.66 3.15
N TRP A 78 7.67 10.53 2.98
CA TRP A 78 7.57 9.90 1.65
C TRP A 78 6.69 10.65 0.65
N ARG A 79 5.92 11.64 1.09
CA ARG A 79 5.10 12.49 0.20
C ARG A 79 5.85 13.70 -0.34
N THR A 80 7.06 13.87 0.04
CA THR A 80 7.91 14.92 -0.52
C THR A 80 8.51 14.48 -1.86
#